data_f43dbe93794d9e8fd4640b23fb596158
#
_entry.id   f43dbe93794d9e8fd4640b23fb596158
#
_cell.length_a   1.000
_cell.length_b   1.000
_cell.length_c   1.000
_cell.angle_alpha   90.00
_cell.angle_beta   90.00
_cell.angle_gamma   90.00
#
_symmetry.space_group_name_H-M   'P 1'
#
loop_
_entity.id
_entity.type
_entity.pdbx_description
1 polymer ?
#
loop_
_entity_poly.entity_id
_entity_poly.type
_entity_poly.pdbx_seq_one_letter_code
_entity_poly.pdbx_strand_id
1 'polypeptide(L)'
;MLQFDQMSYQIDNRTLVNHVSAEIHDHDFLVIPGQSGSGKSLLLKLLASLLPMSAGHITLNGKNLTDLTPAIWRSQVAYIAQLSEMIEGSVLDNLSLPFSFALYKDKKIDVSWHEQQLVNLGKSPQFLQQDSRSLSGGEKQLVNLLRTLQLHPTILLLDEPTASLDTTTTHQVETLINHWYQSTPNASVVWISHEPTQIQRLLAIGTSHWTMADGQLSNHKLTVDSKALASVSQGNQP
;
A
#
# COMPACT_ATOMS: atom_id res chain seq x y z
N MET A 1 8.98 -2.44 12.95
CA MET A 1 9.13 -0.96 12.87
C MET A 1 10.07 -0.58 11.72
N LEU A 2 9.71 0.39 10.85
CA LEU A 2 10.54 0.98 9.81
C LEU A 2 10.87 2.42 10.19
N GLN A 3 12.14 2.79 10.11
CA GLN A 3 12.61 4.15 10.39
C GLN A 3 13.40 4.67 9.20
N PHE A 4 13.23 5.93 8.87
CA PHE A 4 14.08 6.64 7.91
C PHE A 4 14.47 8.00 8.45
N ASP A 5 15.71 8.37 8.21
CA ASP A 5 16.27 9.61 8.73
C ASP A 5 17.04 10.37 7.64
N GLN A 6 16.78 11.69 7.56
CA GLN A 6 17.37 12.62 6.60
C GLN A 6 17.31 12.11 5.14
N MET A 7 16.25 11.34 4.83
CA MET A 7 16.08 10.75 3.49
C MET A 7 15.81 11.82 2.46
N SER A 8 16.60 11.81 1.39
CA SER A 8 16.47 12.76 0.29
C SER A 8 16.50 12.04 -1.06
N TYR A 9 15.82 12.63 -2.04
CA TYR A 9 15.84 12.18 -3.42
C TYR A 9 15.97 13.35 -4.36
N GLN A 10 16.98 13.30 -5.23
CA GLN A 10 17.32 14.36 -6.16
C GLN A 10 17.51 13.81 -7.58
N ILE A 11 16.97 14.51 -8.55
CA ILE A 11 17.14 14.25 -10.00
C ILE A 11 17.45 15.59 -10.68
N ASP A 12 18.45 15.60 -11.55
CA ASP A 12 18.80 16.76 -12.40
C ASP A 12 18.87 18.08 -11.61
N ASN A 13 19.54 18.07 -10.47
CA ASN A 13 19.67 19.20 -9.53
C ASN A 13 18.33 19.69 -8.91
N ARG A 14 17.26 18.92 -9.03
CA ARG A 14 16.00 19.18 -8.33
C ARG A 14 15.82 18.22 -7.16
N THR A 15 15.67 18.75 -5.97
CA THR A 15 15.34 17.97 -4.79
C THR A 15 13.83 17.76 -4.76
N LEU A 16 13.41 16.49 -4.86
CA LEU A 16 12.00 16.09 -4.89
C LEU A 16 11.51 15.53 -3.54
N VAL A 17 12.43 14.99 -2.74
CA VAL A 17 12.23 14.62 -1.34
C VAL A 17 13.41 15.22 -0.58
N ASN A 18 13.14 16.00 0.46
CA ASN A 18 14.13 16.88 1.07
C ASN A 18 14.27 16.62 2.57
N HIS A 19 15.31 15.86 2.95
CA HIS A 19 15.70 15.59 4.35
C HIS A 19 14.52 15.13 5.24
N VAL A 20 13.71 14.21 4.74
CA VAL A 20 12.56 13.71 5.49
C VAL A 20 12.96 12.64 6.49
N SER A 21 12.39 12.69 7.68
CA SER A 21 12.59 11.70 8.75
C SER A 21 11.26 11.35 9.37
N ALA A 22 10.96 10.06 9.53
CA ALA A 22 9.79 9.56 10.26
C ALA A 22 9.96 8.06 10.61
N GLU A 23 8.97 7.55 11.32
CA GLU A 23 8.88 6.15 11.73
C GLU A 23 7.51 5.59 11.39
N ILE A 24 7.48 4.32 11.00
CA ILE A 24 6.28 3.50 10.89
C ILE A 24 6.40 2.43 11.96
N HIS A 25 5.57 2.55 12.99
CA HIS A 25 5.55 1.57 14.06
C HIS A 25 4.73 0.35 13.68
N ASP A 26 4.94 -0.72 14.42
CA ASP A 26 4.14 -1.93 14.25
C ASP A 26 2.66 -1.59 14.53
N HIS A 27 1.81 -2.08 13.65
CA HIS A 27 0.37 -1.84 13.68
C HIS A 27 -0.03 -0.36 13.48
N ASP A 28 0.75 0.40 12.70
CA ASP A 28 0.35 1.73 12.24
C ASP A 28 -0.53 1.66 10.99
N PHE A 29 -1.58 2.48 10.96
CA PHE A 29 -2.35 2.78 9.76
C PHE A 29 -2.22 4.27 9.44
N LEU A 30 -1.34 4.60 8.50
CA LEU A 30 -0.97 5.96 8.14
C LEU A 30 -1.69 6.39 6.87
N VAL A 31 -2.28 7.57 6.89
CA VAL A 31 -2.92 8.17 5.72
C VAL A 31 -2.08 9.35 5.24
N ILE A 32 -1.81 9.43 3.94
CA ILE A 32 -1.13 10.56 3.31
C ILE A 32 -2.10 11.25 2.35
N PRO A 33 -2.86 12.22 2.81
CA PRO A 33 -3.76 12.99 1.97
C PRO A 33 -2.99 13.97 1.09
N GLY A 34 -3.62 14.41 0.02
CA GLY A 34 -3.15 15.58 -0.72
C GLY A 34 -2.98 15.40 -2.22
N GLN A 35 -2.86 16.56 -2.89
CA GLN A 35 -2.83 16.66 -4.34
C GLN A 35 -1.58 16.01 -4.96
N SER A 36 -1.68 15.68 -6.25
CA SER A 36 -0.57 15.15 -7.04
C SER A 36 0.62 16.12 -7.08
N GLY A 37 1.83 15.58 -7.21
CA GLY A 37 3.07 16.38 -7.39
C GLY A 37 3.81 16.76 -6.11
N SER A 38 3.28 16.49 -4.91
CA SER A 38 3.97 16.83 -3.65
C SER A 38 5.09 15.85 -3.23
N GLY A 39 5.33 14.77 -4.00
CA GLY A 39 6.39 13.80 -3.70
C GLY A 39 5.94 12.52 -2.98
N LYS A 40 4.64 12.33 -2.67
CA LYS A 40 4.12 11.16 -1.91
C LYS A 40 4.46 9.83 -2.55
N SER A 41 4.21 9.67 -3.84
CA SER A 41 4.53 8.44 -4.59
C SER A 41 6.04 8.17 -4.62
N LEU A 42 6.86 9.24 -4.68
CA LEU A 42 8.31 9.12 -4.59
C LEU A 42 8.73 8.62 -3.20
N LEU A 43 8.15 9.18 -2.14
CA LEU A 43 8.37 8.71 -0.77
C LEU A 43 8.09 7.22 -0.65
N LEU A 44 6.91 6.75 -1.08
CA LEU A 44 6.60 5.31 -1.01
C LEU A 44 7.56 4.44 -1.83
N LYS A 45 7.97 4.91 -3.02
CA LYS A 45 8.96 4.18 -3.86
C LYS A 45 10.33 4.10 -3.21
N LEU A 46 10.77 5.15 -2.50
CA LEU A 46 12.01 5.15 -1.72
C LEU A 46 11.90 4.15 -0.55
N LEU A 47 10.81 4.19 0.21
CA LEU A 47 10.55 3.25 1.31
C LEU A 47 10.51 1.79 0.84
N ALA A 48 9.97 1.54 -0.35
CA ALA A 48 9.95 0.21 -0.97
C ALA A 48 11.28 -0.20 -1.62
N SER A 49 12.33 0.66 -1.56
CA SER A 49 13.59 0.42 -2.27
C SER A 49 13.41 0.20 -3.79
N LEU A 50 12.45 0.91 -4.40
CA LEU A 50 12.25 0.94 -5.85
C LEU A 50 13.05 2.06 -6.52
N LEU A 51 13.45 3.06 -5.74
CA LEU A 51 14.34 4.15 -6.14
C LEU A 51 15.52 4.24 -5.18
N PRO A 52 16.72 4.57 -5.65
CA PRO A 52 17.86 4.82 -4.77
C PRO A 52 17.69 6.16 -4.06
N MET A 53 17.99 6.23 -2.77
CA MET A 53 18.09 7.49 -2.05
C MET A 53 19.34 8.26 -2.50
N SER A 54 19.25 9.59 -2.55
CA SER A 54 20.42 10.46 -2.78
C SER A 54 21.20 10.74 -1.49
N ALA A 55 20.51 10.75 -0.34
CA ALA A 55 21.08 10.91 0.99
C ALA A 55 20.14 10.32 2.05
N GLY A 56 20.65 10.18 3.28
CA GLY A 56 19.93 9.63 4.41
C GLY A 56 20.09 8.11 4.56
N HIS A 57 19.35 7.51 5.47
CA HIS A 57 19.34 6.08 5.69
C HIS A 57 17.94 5.59 6.06
N ILE A 58 17.72 4.29 5.88
CA ILE A 58 16.47 3.62 6.19
C ILE A 58 16.75 2.26 6.82
N THR A 59 16.02 1.94 7.88
CA THR A 59 16.14 0.67 8.60
C THR A 59 14.78 0.00 8.74
N LEU A 60 14.78 -1.33 8.74
CA LEU A 60 13.63 -2.16 9.06
C LEU A 60 14.01 -3.11 10.20
N ASN A 61 13.32 -3.00 11.34
CA ASN A 61 13.62 -3.76 12.55
C ASN A 61 15.10 -3.68 12.96
N GLY A 62 15.69 -2.46 12.86
CA GLY A 62 17.08 -2.17 13.20
C GLY A 62 18.13 -2.64 12.16
N LYS A 63 17.72 -3.26 11.05
CA LYS A 63 18.63 -3.62 9.95
C LYS A 63 18.60 -2.56 8.87
N ASN A 64 19.77 -2.10 8.43
CA ASN A 64 19.85 -1.13 7.34
C ASN A 64 19.35 -1.75 6.02
N LEU A 65 18.79 -0.91 5.15
CA LEU A 65 18.42 -1.31 3.79
C LEU A 65 19.59 -1.93 3.03
N THR A 66 20.79 -1.38 3.22
CA THR A 66 22.03 -1.85 2.57
C THR A 66 22.48 -3.24 3.01
N ASP A 67 22.03 -3.71 4.18
CA ASP A 67 22.36 -5.03 4.74
C ASP A 67 21.45 -6.13 4.21
N LEU A 68 20.40 -5.76 3.50
CA LEU A 68 19.38 -6.67 2.97
C LEU A 68 19.40 -6.66 1.43
N THR A 69 19.13 -7.82 0.83
CA THR A 69 18.88 -7.83 -0.62
C THR A 69 17.56 -7.13 -0.94
N PRO A 70 17.42 -6.50 -2.13
CA PRO A 70 16.16 -5.89 -2.53
C PRO A 70 14.96 -6.85 -2.48
N ALA A 71 15.17 -8.14 -2.75
CA ALA A 71 14.13 -9.16 -2.66
C ALA A 71 13.66 -9.37 -1.22
N ILE A 72 14.58 -9.45 -0.25
CA ILE A 72 14.23 -9.58 1.18
C ILE A 72 13.54 -8.31 1.67
N TRP A 73 14.03 -7.13 1.30
CA TRP A 73 13.39 -5.87 1.68
C TRP A 73 11.94 -5.81 1.18
N ARG A 74 11.74 -6.00 -0.14
CA ARG A 74 10.42 -5.90 -0.78
C ARG A 74 9.45 -7.02 -0.39
N SER A 75 9.93 -8.12 0.16
CA SER A 75 9.07 -9.15 0.74
C SER A 75 8.41 -8.69 2.05
N GLN A 76 9.02 -7.73 2.73
CA GLN A 76 8.51 -7.17 3.99
C GLN A 76 7.84 -5.81 3.78
N VAL A 77 8.37 -4.98 2.88
CA VAL A 77 7.85 -3.64 2.54
C VAL A 77 7.30 -3.69 1.11
N ALA A 78 6.04 -4.04 1.00
CA ALA A 78 5.38 -4.22 -0.30
C ALA A 78 4.76 -2.89 -0.78
N TYR A 79 4.96 -2.58 -2.06
CA TYR A 79 4.40 -1.40 -2.72
C TYR A 79 3.36 -1.80 -3.76
N ILE A 80 2.20 -1.18 -3.69
CA ILE A 80 1.12 -1.31 -4.66
C ILE A 80 0.98 0.02 -5.38
N ALA A 81 1.26 -0.01 -6.68
CA ALA A 81 1.17 1.15 -7.55
C ALA A 81 -0.28 1.47 -7.93
N GLN A 82 -0.52 2.70 -8.33
CA GLN A 82 -1.80 3.17 -8.87
C GLN A 82 -2.23 2.37 -10.11
N LEU A 83 -1.29 2.03 -10.98
CA LEU A 83 -1.54 1.20 -12.16
C LEU A 83 -0.97 -0.20 -11.93
N SER A 84 -1.79 -1.20 -12.20
CA SER A 84 -1.44 -2.61 -11.99
C SER A 84 -1.06 -3.29 -13.31
N GLU A 85 0.13 -3.86 -13.34
CA GLU A 85 0.62 -4.65 -14.47
C GLU A 85 0.33 -6.14 -14.28
N MET A 86 -0.09 -6.78 -15.38
CA MET A 86 -0.36 -8.20 -15.45
C MET A 86 0.58 -8.87 -16.47
N ILE A 87 0.98 -10.10 -16.15
CA ILE A 87 1.60 -10.98 -17.17
C ILE A 87 0.50 -11.58 -18.04
N GLU A 88 0.85 -12.00 -19.26
CA GLU A 88 -0.04 -12.80 -20.12
C GLU A 88 -0.37 -14.13 -19.43
N GLY A 89 -1.63 -14.56 -19.58
CA GLY A 89 -2.14 -15.76 -18.96
C GLY A 89 -3.42 -15.51 -18.15
N SER A 90 -3.79 -16.46 -17.33
CA SER A 90 -4.96 -16.36 -16.46
C SER A 90 -4.71 -15.49 -15.22
N VAL A 91 -5.79 -15.14 -14.52
CA VAL A 91 -5.71 -14.55 -13.18
C VAL A 91 -4.89 -15.46 -12.25
N LEU A 92 -5.11 -16.77 -12.30
CA LEU A 92 -4.37 -17.73 -11.48
C LEU A 92 -2.87 -17.72 -11.78
N ASP A 93 -2.47 -17.57 -13.06
CA ASP A 93 -1.05 -17.44 -13.42
C ASP A 93 -0.44 -16.19 -12.81
N ASN A 94 -1.17 -15.07 -12.84
CA ASN A 94 -0.74 -13.81 -12.22
C ASN A 94 -0.61 -13.90 -10.70
N LEU A 95 -1.55 -14.60 -10.03
CA LEU A 95 -1.48 -14.84 -8.59
C LEU A 95 -0.35 -15.81 -8.22
N SER A 96 -0.02 -16.75 -9.11
CA SER A 96 1.04 -17.72 -8.91
C SER A 96 2.44 -17.16 -9.17
N LEU A 97 2.55 -16.06 -9.90
CA LEU A 97 3.83 -15.47 -10.32
C LEU A 97 4.86 -15.29 -9.18
N PRO A 98 4.52 -14.82 -7.98
CA PRO A 98 5.49 -14.65 -6.90
C PRO A 98 6.23 -15.93 -6.53
N PHE A 99 5.58 -17.09 -6.65
CA PHE A 99 6.15 -18.39 -6.29
C PHE A 99 7.16 -18.92 -7.33
N SER A 100 7.30 -18.25 -8.48
CA SER A 100 8.39 -18.51 -9.44
C SER A 100 9.72 -17.88 -9.02
N PHE A 101 9.71 -16.92 -8.08
CA PHE A 101 10.93 -16.26 -7.61
C PHE A 101 11.66 -17.08 -6.55
N ALA A 102 12.99 -16.99 -6.53
CA ALA A 102 13.85 -17.76 -5.63
C ALA A 102 13.47 -17.65 -4.14
N LEU A 103 12.99 -16.49 -3.70
CA LEU A 103 12.59 -16.24 -2.32
C LEU A 103 11.37 -17.08 -1.88
N TYR A 104 10.50 -17.44 -2.81
CA TYR A 104 9.24 -18.15 -2.55
C TYR A 104 9.15 -19.53 -3.20
N LYS A 105 10.26 -20.03 -3.80
CA LYS A 105 10.28 -21.31 -4.56
C LYS A 105 9.78 -22.54 -3.79
N ASP A 106 9.91 -22.51 -2.46
CA ASP A 106 9.48 -23.60 -1.59
C ASP A 106 8.04 -23.42 -1.05
N LYS A 107 7.38 -22.33 -1.45
CA LYS A 107 5.98 -22.04 -1.13
C LYS A 107 5.10 -22.36 -2.33
N LYS A 108 3.81 -22.56 -2.06
CA LYS A 108 2.78 -22.77 -3.09
C LYS A 108 1.66 -21.79 -2.87
N ILE A 109 0.97 -21.45 -3.97
CA ILE A 109 -0.25 -20.65 -3.91
C ILE A 109 -1.34 -21.41 -3.14
N ASP A 110 -2.02 -20.72 -2.27
CA ASP A 110 -3.25 -21.18 -1.62
C ASP A 110 -4.46 -20.76 -2.47
N VAL A 111 -4.89 -21.64 -3.38
CA VAL A 111 -6.02 -21.39 -4.26
C VAL A 111 -7.31 -21.20 -3.47
N SER A 112 -7.51 -21.96 -2.39
CA SER A 112 -8.72 -21.88 -1.55
C SER A 112 -8.83 -20.53 -0.85
N TRP A 113 -7.71 -19.99 -0.38
CA TRP A 113 -7.68 -18.63 0.16
C TRP A 113 -8.09 -17.60 -0.90
N HIS A 114 -7.57 -17.71 -2.13
CA HIS A 114 -7.94 -16.80 -3.22
C HIS A 114 -9.41 -16.91 -3.59
N GLU A 115 -9.97 -18.11 -3.69
CA GLU A 115 -11.40 -18.31 -3.95
C GLU A 115 -12.26 -17.62 -2.88
N GLN A 116 -11.89 -17.77 -1.61
CA GLN A 116 -12.59 -17.11 -0.51
C GLN A 116 -12.50 -15.57 -0.61
N GLN A 117 -11.31 -15.02 -0.90
CA GLN A 117 -11.16 -13.57 -1.06
C GLN A 117 -11.97 -13.06 -2.27
N LEU A 118 -11.99 -13.79 -3.38
CA LEU A 118 -12.79 -13.42 -4.55
C LEU A 118 -14.29 -13.39 -4.22
N VAL A 119 -14.80 -14.36 -3.48
CA VAL A 119 -16.20 -14.36 -3.02
C VAL A 119 -16.48 -13.13 -2.15
N ASN A 120 -15.59 -12.79 -1.20
CA ASN A 120 -15.72 -11.60 -0.37
C ASN A 120 -15.70 -10.29 -1.19
N LEU A 121 -15.03 -10.29 -2.35
CA LEU A 121 -14.97 -9.19 -3.32
C LEU A 121 -16.10 -9.25 -4.38
N GLY A 122 -17.13 -10.08 -4.17
CA GLY A 122 -18.26 -10.21 -5.09
C GLY A 122 -17.92 -10.85 -6.42
N LYS A 123 -16.80 -11.56 -6.51
CA LYS A 123 -16.36 -12.31 -7.70
C LYS A 123 -16.62 -13.80 -7.53
N SER A 124 -16.90 -14.50 -8.63
CA SER A 124 -16.98 -15.96 -8.58
C SER A 124 -15.60 -16.60 -8.62
N PRO A 125 -15.41 -17.83 -8.09
CA PRO A 125 -14.14 -18.56 -8.18
C PRO A 125 -13.67 -18.77 -9.64
N GLN A 126 -14.58 -18.79 -10.63
CA GLN A 126 -14.25 -18.87 -12.04
C GLN A 126 -13.43 -17.68 -12.55
N PHE A 127 -13.42 -16.56 -11.81
CA PHE A 127 -12.57 -15.41 -12.10
C PHE A 127 -11.09 -15.79 -12.19
N LEU A 128 -10.64 -16.80 -11.46
CA LEU A 128 -9.27 -17.32 -11.54
C LEU A 128 -8.86 -17.79 -12.93
N GLN A 129 -9.81 -18.21 -13.76
CA GLN A 129 -9.57 -18.73 -15.12
C GLN A 129 -9.66 -17.65 -16.20
N GLN A 130 -10.04 -16.41 -15.85
CA GLN A 130 -10.13 -15.33 -16.83
C GLN A 130 -8.76 -14.93 -17.38
N ASP A 131 -8.72 -14.60 -18.67
CA ASP A 131 -7.53 -14.05 -19.31
C ASP A 131 -7.24 -12.64 -18.76
N SER A 132 -6.02 -12.41 -18.30
CA SER A 132 -5.58 -11.14 -17.72
C SER A 132 -5.75 -9.93 -18.66
N ARG A 133 -5.73 -10.16 -19.97
CA ARG A 133 -5.94 -9.12 -20.99
C ARG A 133 -7.39 -8.62 -21.03
N SER A 134 -8.34 -9.45 -20.63
CA SER A 134 -9.77 -9.09 -20.60
C SER A 134 -10.20 -8.33 -19.35
N LEU A 135 -9.32 -8.22 -18.34
CA LEU A 135 -9.63 -7.59 -17.08
C LEU A 135 -9.74 -6.07 -17.22
N SER A 136 -10.76 -5.49 -16.58
CA SER A 136 -10.86 -4.05 -16.35
C SER A 136 -9.69 -3.55 -15.47
N GLY A 137 -9.45 -2.24 -15.46
CA GLY A 137 -8.43 -1.63 -14.59
C GLY A 137 -8.65 -1.97 -13.12
N GLY A 138 -9.90 -1.95 -12.65
CA GLY A 138 -10.26 -2.32 -11.30
C GLY A 138 -9.99 -3.79 -10.97
N GLU A 139 -10.31 -4.69 -11.89
CA GLU A 139 -10.03 -6.12 -11.71
C GLU A 139 -8.53 -6.41 -11.67
N LYS A 140 -7.73 -5.74 -12.51
CA LYS A 140 -6.26 -5.81 -12.42
C LYS A 140 -5.76 -5.35 -11.06
N GLN A 141 -6.35 -4.28 -10.51
CA GLN A 141 -5.98 -3.79 -9.19
C GLN A 141 -6.32 -4.81 -8.09
N LEU A 142 -7.49 -5.46 -8.14
CA LEU A 142 -7.85 -6.54 -7.22
C LEU A 142 -6.86 -7.71 -7.30
N VAL A 143 -6.50 -8.15 -8.50
CA VAL A 143 -5.51 -9.23 -8.69
C VAL A 143 -4.15 -8.82 -8.11
N ASN A 144 -3.70 -7.58 -8.33
CA ASN A 144 -2.43 -7.09 -7.78
C ASN A 144 -2.43 -7.04 -6.24
N LEU A 145 -3.55 -6.60 -5.64
CA LEU A 145 -3.74 -6.63 -4.19
C LEU A 145 -3.65 -8.05 -3.64
N LEU A 146 -4.44 -8.98 -4.18
CA LEU A 146 -4.44 -10.38 -3.74
C LEU A 146 -3.07 -11.04 -3.95
N ARG A 147 -2.39 -10.76 -5.09
CA ARG A 147 -1.03 -11.23 -5.38
C ARG A 147 -0.02 -10.76 -4.34
N THR A 148 -0.22 -9.58 -3.78
CA THR A 148 0.67 -9.00 -2.75
C THR A 148 0.32 -9.51 -1.36
N LEU A 149 -0.97 -9.50 -0.97
CA LEU A 149 -1.41 -9.85 0.38
C LEU A 149 -1.14 -11.32 0.73
N GLN A 150 -1.20 -12.25 -0.23
CA GLN A 150 -0.87 -13.67 -0.02
C GLN A 150 0.57 -13.90 0.44
N LEU A 151 1.46 -12.93 0.24
CA LEU A 151 2.87 -13.03 0.64
C LEU A 151 3.11 -12.58 2.09
N HIS A 152 2.07 -12.08 2.76
CA HIS A 152 2.11 -11.59 4.14
C HIS A 152 3.23 -10.56 4.38
N PRO A 153 3.27 -9.43 3.64
CA PRO A 153 4.22 -8.37 3.93
C PRO A 153 3.99 -7.81 5.33
N THR A 154 5.01 -7.20 5.92
CA THR A 154 4.88 -6.52 7.22
C THR A 154 4.34 -5.09 7.04
N ILE A 155 4.75 -4.43 5.96
CA ILE A 155 4.33 -3.06 5.63
C ILE A 155 3.75 -3.03 4.22
N LEU A 156 2.56 -2.47 4.10
CA LEU A 156 1.85 -2.29 2.84
C LEU A 156 1.81 -0.80 2.47
N LEU A 157 2.50 -0.44 1.40
CA LEU A 157 2.56 0.91 0.86
C LEU A 157 1.61 1.01 -0.33
N LEU A 158 0.56 1.81 -0.21
CA LEU A 158 -0.55 1.91 -1.16
C LEU A 158 -0.55 3.29 -1.83
N ASP A 159 -0.21 3.32 -3.11
CA ASP A 159 -0.16 4.54 -3.91
C ASP A 159 -1.46 4.66 -4.72
N GLU A 160 -2.46 5.34 -4.16
CA GLU A 160 -3.78 5.55 -4.74
C GLU A 160 -4.44 4.25 -5.28
N PRO A 161 -4.52 3.17 -4.48
CA PRO A 161 -4.88 1.83 -4.97
C PRO A 161 -6.32 1.73 -5.47
N THR A 162 -7.13 2.75 -5.28
CA THR A 162 -8.56 2.78 -5.63
C THR A 162 -8.92 3.88 -6.64
N ALA A 163 -7.96 4.61 -7.18
CA ALA A 163 -8.21 5.78 -8.04
C ALA A 163 -8.98 5.44 -9.34
N SER A 164 -8.89 4.20 -9.81
CA SER A 164 -9.56 3.74 -11.04
C SER A 164 -10.76 2.84 -10.78
N LEU A 165 -11.25 2.77 -9.51
CA LEU A 165 -12.32 1.89 -9.11
C LEU A 165 -13.65 2.65 -8.97
N ASP A 166 -14.76 1.95 -9.24
CA ASP A 166 -16.08 2.41 -8.83
C ASP A 166 -16.22 2.38 -7.29
N THR A 167 -17.24 3.06 -6.79
CA THR A 167 -17.47 3.20 -5.35
C THR A 167 -17.63 1.85 -4.64
N THR A 168 -18.33 0.90 -5.24
CA THR A 168 -18.57 -0.43 -4.64
C THR A 168 -17.25 -1.19 -4.52
N THR A 169 -16.46 -1.24 -5.59
CA THR A 169 -15.17 -1.90 -5.61
C THR A 169 -14.17 -1.19 -4.67
N THR A 170 -14.22 0.15 -4.59
CA THR A 170 -13.42 0.92 -3.63
C THR A 170 -13.68 0.47 -2.19
N HIS A 171 -14.95 0.36 -1.77
CA HIS A 171 -15.29 -0.13 -0.43
C HIS A 171 -14.87 -1.58 -0.18
N GLN A 172 -14.98 -2.44 -1.19
CA GLN A 172 -14.50 -3.82 -1.09
C GLN A 172 -12.98 -3.88 -0.86
N VAL A 173 -12.21 -3.06 -1.57
CA VAL A 173 -10.74 -2.94 -1.38
C VAL A 173 -10.41 -2.40 0.00
N GLU A 174 -11.09 -1.34 0.46
CA GLU A 174 -10.91 -0.79 1.81
C GLU A 174 -11.18 -1.87 2.88
N THR A 175 -12.26 -2.64 2.71
CA THR A 175 -12.62 -3.74 3.62
C THR A 175 -11.57 -4.85 3.60
N LEU A 176 -11.10 -5.26 2.43
CA LEU A 176 -10.06 -6.29 2.27
C LEU A 176 -8.76 -5.88 2.99
N ILE A 177 -8.30 -4.63 2.75
CA ILE A 177 -7.07 -4.13 3.35
C ILE A 177 -7.22 -3.98 4.86
N ASN A 178 -8.36 -3.46 5.34
CA ASN A 178 -8.62 -3.35 6.77
C ASN A 178 -8.68 -4.73 7.45
N HIS A 179 -9.33 -5.72 6.82
CA HIS A 179 -9.36 -7.09 7.34
C HIS A 179 -7.94 -7.69 7.43
N TRP A 180 -7.14 -7.54 6.37
CA TRP A 180 -5.73 -7.98 6.37
C TRP A 180 -4.93 -7.29 7.48
N TYR A 181 -5.06 -5.96 7.62
CA TYR A 181 -4.38 -5.18 8.65
C TYR A 181 -4.75 -5.66 10.06
N GLN A 182 -6.03 -5.89 10.34
CA GLN A 182 -6.51 -6.35 11.66
C GLN A 182 -6.11 -7.80 11.97
N SER A 183 -6.02 -8.66 10.95
CA SER A 183 -5.74 -10.09 11.11
C SER A 183 -4.25 -10.45 11.06
N THR A 184 -3.39 -9.52 10.59
CA THR A 184 -1.95 -9.78 10.44
C THR A 184 -1.18 -9.12 11.59
N PRO A 185 -0.52 -9.89 12.47
CA PRO A 185 0.27 -9.32 13.57
C PRO A 185 1.35 -8.36 13.05
N ASN A 186 1.46 -7.21 13.69
CA ASN A 186 2.45 -6.16 13.38
C ASN A 186 2.36 -5.60 11.94
N ALA A 187 1.28 -5.88 11.21
CA ALA A 187 1.06 -5.29 9.90
C ALA A 187 0.90 -3.77 10.02
N SER A 188 1.50 -3.04 9.09
CA SER A 188 1.33 -1.59 8.99
C SER A 188 0.93 -1.20 7.58
N VAL A 189 0.14 -0.14 7.47
CA VAL A 189 -0.38 0.37 6.20
C VAL A 189 0.01 1.84 6.05
N VAL A 190 0.49 2.22 4.88
CA VAL A 190 0.61 3.61 4.44
C VAL A 190 -0.23 3.79 3.19
N TRP A 191 -1.26 4.62 3.26
CA TRP A 191 -2.23 4.79 2.19
C TRP A 191 -2.25 6.23 1.67
N ILE A 192 -1.88 6.42 0.41
CA ILE A 192 -2.06 7.70 -0.30
C ILE A 192 -3.45 7.74 -0.91
N SER A 193 -4.18 8.81 -0.66
CA SER A 193 -5.42 9.14 -1.36
C SER A 193 -5.57 10.64 -1.58
N HIS A 194 -6.23 11.03 -2.65
CA HIS A 194 -6.63 12.41 -2.93
C HIS A 194 -8.17 12.59 -2.89
N GLU A 195 -8.94 11.51 -2.69
CA GLU A 195 -10.39 11.53 -2.65
C GLU A 195 -10.88 11.89 -1.24
N PRO A 196 -11.58 13.04 -1.04
CA PRO A 196 -11.88 13.55 0.30
C PRO A 196 -12.73 12.61 1.16
N THR A 197 -13.75 11.96 0.59
CA THR A 197 -14.62 11.07 1.35
C THR A 197 -13.93 9.77 1.73
N GLN A 198 -13.02 9.28 0.88
CA GLN A 198 -12.15 8.16 1.22
C GLN A 198 -11.17 8.52 2.35
N ILE A 199 -10.52 9.68 2.25
CA ILE A 199 -9.60 10.16 3.29
C ILE A 199 -10.30 10.19 4.64
N GLN A 200 -11.54 10.71 4.73
CA GLN A 200 -12.31 10.72 5.98
C GLN A 200 -12.54 9.32 6.54
N ARG A 201 -12.92 8.35 5.70
CA ARG A 201 -13.09 6.94 6.12
C ARG A 201 -11.79 6.33 6.63
N LEU A 202 -10.68 6.55 5.90
CA LEU A 202 -9.38 6.04 6.27
C LEU A 202 -8.84 6.67 7.58
N LEU A 203 -9.06 7.97 7.80
CA LEU A 203 -8.68 8.65 9.04
C LEU A 203 -9.46 8.15 10.26
N ALA A 204 -10.68 7.67 10.07
CA ALA A 204 -11.47 7.08 11.16
C ALA A 204 -10.84 5.79 11.72
N ILE A 205 -10.15 5.01 10.89
CA ILE A 205 -9.44 3.79 11.29
C ILE A 205 -7.93 4.02 11.49
N GLY A 206 -7.39 5.12 10.95
CA GLY A 206 -5.98 5.47 10.98
C GLY A 206 -5.44 5.74 12.38
N THR A 207 -4.13 5.57 12.57
CA THR A 207 -3.41 5.90 13.80
C THR A 207 -2.79 7.29 13.73
N SER A 208 -2.36 7.70 12.53
CA SER A 208 -1.84 9.03 12.26
C SER A 208 -1.98 9.38 10.78
N HIS A 209 -1.72 10.63 10.43
CA HIS A 209 -1.60 11.04 9.04
C HIS A 209 -0.31 11.81 8.80
N TRP A 210 0.21 11.67 7.59
CA TRP A 210 1.35 12.45 7.12
C TRP A 210 0.87 13.46 6.09
N THR A 211 1.45 14.66 6.13
CA THR A 211 1.28 15.65 5.07
C THR A 211 2.59 15.85 4.34
N MET A 212 2.53 15.99 3.02
CA MET A 212 3.71 16.20 2.21
C MET A 212 3.53 17.42 1.31
N ALA A 213 4.42 18.39 1.44
CA ALA A 213 4.44 19.62 0.65
C ALA A 213 5.89 19.97 0.29
N ASP A 214 6.12 20.32 -0.97
CA ASP A 214 7.44 20.73 -1.49
C ASP A 214 8.58 19.78 -1.11
N GLY A 215 8.30 18.48 -1.14
CA GLY A 215 9.26 17.43 -0.79
C GLY A 215 9.55 17.30 0.71
N GLN A 216 8.86 18.01 1.58
CA GLN A 216 8.96 17.91 3.04
C GLN A 216 7.81 17.14 3.63
N LEU A 217 8.09 16.37 4.69
CA LEU A 217 7.14 15.52 5.39
C LEU A 217 6.82 16.08 6.78
N SER A 218 5.54 16.11 7.13
CA SER A 218 5.07 16.40 8.49
C SER A 218 4.19 15.27 8.99
N ASN A 219 4.42 14.84 10.24
CA ASN A 219 3.67 13.75 10.87
C ASN A 219 2.71 14.32 11.92
N HIS A 220 1.45 13.88 11.88
CA HIS A 220 0.39 14.30 12.78
C HIS A 220 -0.30 13.07 13.38
N LYS A 221 -0.17 12.89 14.71
CA LYS A 221 -0.91 11.84 15.43
C LYS A 221 -2.40 12.16 15.46
N LEU A 222 -3.24 11.16 15.17
CA LEU A 222 -4.69 11.29 15.28
C LEU A 222 -5.10 11.08 16.74
N THR A 223 -5.68 12.11 17.35
CA THR A 223 -6.25 12.02 18.70
C THR A 223 -7.70 11.49 18.60
N VAL A 224 -8.24 11.02 19.74
CA VAL A 224 -9.63 10.55 19.82
C VAL A 224 -10.61 11.64 19.37
N ASP A 225 -10.33 12.91 19.69
CA ASP A 225 -11.14 14.06 19.30
C ASP A 225 -11.13 14.30 17.79
N SER A 226 -9.98 14.13 17.12
CA SER A 226 -9.89 14.26 15.66
C SER A 226 -10.62 13.13 14.93
N LYS A 227 -10.65 11.92 15.51
CA LYS A 227 -11.45 10.79 14.99
C LYS A 227 -12.95 11.03 15.13
N ALA A 228 -13.40 11.61 16.25
CA ALA A 228 -14.78 11.96 16.50
C ALA A 228 -15.29 13.04 15.52
N LEU A 229 -14.49 14.05 15.22
CA LEU A 229 -14.81 15.08 14.22
C LEU A 229 -14.95 14.52 12.80
N ALA A 230 -14.13 13.55 12.42
CA ALA A 230 -14.23 12.86 11.13
C ALA A 230 -15.52 12.02 11.02
N SER A 231 -16.01 11.45 12.13
CA SER A 231 -17.25 10.67 12.15
C SER A 231 -18.53 11.52 12.19
N VAL A 232 -18.49 12.71 12.81
CA VAL A 232 -19.65 13.62 12.92
C VAL A 232 -19.98 14.29 11.58
N SER A 233 -18.99 14.52 10.70
CA SER A 233 -19.23 15.07 9.36
C SER A 233 -20.01 14.12 8.42
N GLN A 234 -20.19 12.85 8.79
CA GLN A 234 -21.02 11.89 8.05
C GLN A 234 -22.51 11.90 8.45
N GLY A 235 -22.87 12.59 9.54
CA GLY A 235 -24.23 12.56 10.10
C GLY A 235 -25.17 13.69 9.66
N ASN A 236 -24.69 14.69 8.91
CA ASN A 236 -25.46 15.87 8.53
C ASN A 236 -25.38 16.17 7.03
N GLN A 237 -26.01 15.34 6.21
CA GLN A 237 -26.56 15.78 4.92
C GLN A 237 -28.04 15.41 4.88
N PRO A 238 -28.91 16.39 4.57
CA PRO A 238 -30.37 16.20 4.50
C PRO A 238 -30.78 15.35 3.30
#